data_4ad52c2cd3d58eae8e6601e47ab71585
#
_entry.id   4ad52c2cd3d58eae8e6601e47ab71585
#
_cell.length_a   1.000
_cell.length_b   1.000
_cell.length_c   1.000
_cell.angle_alpha   90.00
_cell.angle_beta   90.00
_cell.angle_gamma   90.00
#
_symmetry.space_group_name_H-M   'P 1'
#
loop_
_entity.id
_entity.type
_entity.pdbx_description
1 polymer ?
#
loop_
_entity_poly.entity_id
_entity_poly.type
_entity_poly.pdbx_seq_one_letter_code
_entity_poly.pdbx_strand_id
1 'polypeptide(L)'
;MARLTDDFLSYFYFGLQEDYLEVTQGKKKDLSEIFLGLTRNNPVMVTCDKNFIPNGAVKSVGYILKDEYLKEAIDAYDKFLNWRWEKIKEKAEAGYEGEGWVYSPNPEFIVDGLKHSLKYVYFPKAEAEKHIDFEKLGTLEGFGKRTWENVQQNKKVAIVYYYPPGIHFQVNCTVEIQKSGLIREFINRAACAAHGENPKKWPWRTAYIFHVEEVIDKSVYPT
;
A
#
# COMPACT_ATOMS: atom_id res chain seq x y z
N MET A 1 17.45 -13.43 -2.17
CA MET A 1 16.76 -12.14 -2.06
C MET A 1 17.02 -11.63 -0.66
N ALA A 2 17.14 -10.32 -0.49
CA ALA A 2 17.24 -9.72 0.83
C ALA A 2 15.82 -9.53 1.41
N ARG A 3 15.78 -9.28 2.69
CA ARG A 3 14.56 -9.03 3.44
C ARG A 3 14.58 -7.59 3.99
N LEU A 4 13.41 -6.99 4.21
CA LEU A 4 13.28 -5.74 4.95
C LEU A 4 13.82 -5.90 6.37
N THR A 5 14.62 -4.93 6.82
CA THR A 5 15.25 -4.95 8.15
C THR A 5 14.26 -4.65 9.26
N ASP A 6 14.56 -5.09 10.49
CA ASP A 6 13.71 -4.81 11.66
C ASP A 6 13.55 -3.31 11.91
N ASP A 7 14.61 -2.52 11.72
CA ASP A 7 14.56 -1.07 11.86
C ASP A 7 13.62 -0.44 10.82
N PHE A 8 13.73 -0.84 9.55
CA PHE A 8 12.78 -0.42 8.52
C PHE A 8 11.33 -0.78 8.91
N LEU A 9 11.10 -2.02 9.31
CA LEU A 9 9.77 -2.51 9.68
C LEU A 9 9.19 -1.77 10.88
N SER A 10 10.02 -1.42 11.85
CA SER A 10 9.60 -0.66 13.04
C SER A 10 8.92 0.66 12.66
N TYR A 11 9.51 1.40 11.70
CA TYR A 11 8.96 2.70 11.29
C TYR A 11 7.83 2.60 10.25
N PHE A 12 7.96 1.72 9.26
CA PHE A 12 7.10 1.77 8.08
C PHE A 12 6.01 0.69 8.05
N TYR A 13 6.21 -0.44 8.70
CA TYR A 13 5.16 -1.45 8.86
C TYR A 13 4.43 -1.30 10.19
N PHE A 14 5.14 -1.44 11.32
CA PHE A 14 4.52 -1.40 12.65
C PHE A 14 4.05 0.01 13.01
N GLY A 15 4.79 1.05 12.62
CA GLY A 15 4.33 2.42 12.80
C GLY A 15 3.04 2.72 12.03
N LEU A 16 2.87 2.19 10.81
CA LEU A 16 1.61 2.32 10.07
C LEU A 16 0.47 1.50 10.70
N GLN A 17 0.78 0.31 11.22
CA GLN A 17 -0.18 -0.48 11.99
C GLN A 17 -0.71 0.30 13.20
N GLU A 18 0.16 0.94 13.97
CA GLU A 18 -0.22 1.78 15.11
C GLU A 18 -1.11 2.94 14.66
N ASP A 19 -0.74 3.64 13.58
CA ASP A 19 -1.56 4.72 13.01
C ASP A 19 -2.98 4.23 12.67
N TYR A 20 -3.11 3.05 12.08
CA TYR A 20 -4.40 2.46 11.73
C TYR A 20 -5.19 2.04 12.97
N LEU A 21 -4.54 1.46 13.98
CA LEU A 21 -5.17 1.12 15.25
C LEU A 21 -5.76 2.36 15.93
N GLU A 22 -5.00 3.43 16.04
CA GLU A 22 -5.46 4.69 16.63
C GLU A 22 -6.70 5.26 15.92
N VAL A 23 -6.66 5.32 14.58
CA VAL A 23 -7.79 5.81 13.78
C VAL A 23 -9.02 4.91 13.96
N THR A 24 -8.85 3.61 13.95
CA THR A 24 -9.98 2.65 14.08
C THR A 24 -10.57 2.60 15.49
N GLN A 25 -9.83 3.05 16.51
CA GLN A 25 -10.29 3.21 17.88
C GLN A 25 -10.93 4.59 18.15
N GLY A 26 -11.03 5.43 17.12
CA GLY A 26 -11.66 6.74 17.21
C GLY A 26 -10.77 7.86 17.73
N LYS A 27 -9.45 7.65 17.81
CA LYS A 27 -8.51 8.74 18.09
C LYS A 27 -8.60 9.77 16.98
N LYS A 28 -8.93 11.00 17.34
CA LYS A 28 -8.87 12.13 16.40
C LYS A 28 -7.41 12.52 16.22
N LYS A 29 -6.94 12.48 14.98
CA LYS A 29 -5.63 12.98 14.59
C LYS A 29 -5.78 14.39 14.01
N ASP A 30 -4.83 15.26 14.32
CA ASP A 30 -4.74 16.54 13.63
C ASP A 30 -4.20 16.36 12.20
N LEU A 31 -4.23 17.42 11.41
CA LEU A 31 -3.77 17.35 10.01
C LEU A 31 -2.29 16.99 9.90
N SER A 32 -1.45 17.43 10.83
CA SER A 32 -0.02 17.15 10.82
C SER A 32 0.26 15.66 11.10
N GLU A 33 -0.46 15.05 12.03
CA GLU A 33 -0.37 13.61 12.32
C GLU A 33 -0.85 12.77 11.13
N ILE A 34 -1.92 13.20 10.44
CA ILE A 34 -2.42 12.52 9.24
C ILE A 34 -1.37 12.57 8.12
N PHE A 35 -0.82 13.76 7.85
CA PHE A 35 0.23 13.89 6.82
C PHE A 35 1.48 13.10 7.16
N LEU A 36 1.89 13.09 8.42
CA LEU A 36 3.01 12.30 8.88
C LEU A 36 2.77 10.80 8.69
N GLY A 37 1.59 10.29 9.05
CA GLY A 37 1.20 8.90 8.83
C GLY A 37 1.24 8.51 7.35
N LEU A 38 0.82 9.39 6.44
CA LEU A 38 0.85 9.14 5.00
C LEU A 38 2.28 8.95 4.45
N THR A 39 3.32 9.49 5.09
CA THR A 39 4.71 9.28 4.63
C THR A 39 5.16 7.83 4.76
N ARG A 40 4.53 7.04 5.64
CA ARG A 40 4.92 5.65 5.93
C ARG A 40 4.68 4.70 4.75
N ASN A 41 3.68 4.98 3.90
CA ASN A 41 3.35 4.11 2.77
C ASN A 41 3.33 4.84 1.41
N ASN A 42 3.76 6.10 1.37
CA ASN A 42 3.85 6.89 0.14
C ASN A 42 5.30 7.28 -0.18
N PRO A 43 6.22 6.31 -0.34
CA PRO A 43 7.60 6.57 -0.71
C PRO A 43 7.73 7.08 -2.15
N VAL A 44 8.92 7.58 -2.46
CA VAL A 44 9.31 7.91 -3.83
C VAL A 44 9.94 6.70 -4.49
N MET A 45 9.30 6.19 -5.54
CA MET A 45 9.88 5.20 -6.44
C MET A 45 10.75 5.92 -7.47
N VAL A 46 12.03 5.60 -7.49
CA VAL A 46 13.01 6.10 -8.45
C VAL A 46 13.24 5.04 -9.51
N THR A 47 13.08 5.44 -10.78
CA THR A 47 13.30 4.62 -11.96
C THR A 47 14.21 5.37 -12.93
N CYS A 48 14.86 4.70 -13.85
CA CYS A 48 15.56 5.35 -14.94
C CYS A 48 15.25 4.67 -16.28
N ASP A 49 15.35 5.43 -17.35
CA ASP A 49 15.25 4.92 -18.71
C ASP A 49 16.54 4.21 -19.15
N LYS A 50 16.57 3.76 -20.41
CA LYS A 50 17.76 3.11 -21.00
C LYS A 50 19.01 4.02 -21.10
N ASN A 51 18.84 5.34 -20.99
CA ASN A 51 19.92 6.32 -21.00
C ASN A 51 20.29 6.77 -19.57
N PHE A 52 19.78 6.07 -18.55
CA PHE A 52 19.97 6.38 -17.12
C PHE A 52 19.41 7.74 -16.68
N ILE A 53 18.45 8.31 -17.42
CA ILE A 53 17.77 9.53 -17.00
C ILE A 53 16.78 9.17 -15.88
N PRO A 54 16.95 9.72 -14.65
CA PRO A 54 16.14 9.36 -13.52
C PRO A 54 14.71 9.96 -13.60
N ASN A 55 13.76 9.25 -12.98
CA ASN A 55 12.41 9.71 -12.77
C ASN A 55 11.94 9.29 -11.39
N GLY A 56 11.48 10.24 -10.58
CA GLY A 56 10.86 10.00 -9.27
C GLY A 56 9.34 10.09 -9.36
N ALA A 57 8.65 9.16 -8.71
CA ALA A 57 7.20 9.18 -8.59
C ALA A 57 6.78 8.70 -7.21
N VAL A 58 5.91 9.46 -6.54
CA VAL A 58 5.28 9.00 -5.30
C VAL A 58 4.35 7.83 -5.63
N LYS A 59 4.48 6.74 -4.88
CA LYS A 59 3.65 5.54 -5.02
C LYS A 59 3.14 5.13 -3.65
N SER A 60 1.89 4.70 -3.58
CA SER A 60 1.39 4.01 -2.40
C SER A 60 1.91 2.58 -2.44
N VAL A 61 2.84 2.26 -1.54
CA VAL A 61 3.51 0.96 -1.48
C VAL A 61 3.04 0.21 -0.24
N GLY A 62 2.62 -1.03 -0.43
CA GLY A 62 2.13 -1.90 0.62
C GLY A 62 2.90 -3.21 0.71
N TYR A 63 2.48 -4.04 1.65
CA TYR A 63 3.09 -5.34 1.95
C TYR A 63 2.30 -6.47 1.31
N ILE A 64 2.98 -7.56 1.00
CA ILE A 64 2.42 -8.73 0.31
C ILE A 64 2.37 -9.90 1.28
N LEU A 65 1.28 -10.64 1.27
CA LEU A 65 1.15 -11.89 1.99
C LEU A 65 2.00 -12.99 1.33
N LYS A 66 2.45 -13.96 2.13
CA LYS A 66 2.99 -15.20 1.59
C LYS A 66 1.92 -15.94 0.78
N ASP A 67 2.34 -16.69 -0.21
CA ASP A 67 1.46 -17.27 -1.24
C ASP A 67 0.33 -18.13 -0.64
N GLU A 68 0.60 -18.87 0.44
CA GLU A 68 -0.36 -19.71 1.12
C GLU A 68 -1.54 -18.96 1.76
N TYR A 69 -1.39 -17.66 2.07
CA TYR A 69 -2.44 -16.83 2.69
C TYR A 69 -3.19 -15.95 1.69
N LEU A 70 -2.71 -15.82 0.45
CA LEU A 70 -3.30 -14.90 -0.54
C LEU A 70 -4.76 -15.24 -0.86
N LYS A 71 -5.07 -16.53 -1.05
CA LYS A 71 -6.43 -16.94 -1.45
C LYS A 71 -7.45 -16.62 -0.36
N GLU A 72 -7.14 -16.95 0.89
CA GLU A 72 -8.02 -16.67 2.03
C GLU A 72 -8.26 -15.16 2.17
N ALA A 73 -7.19 -14.35 2.06
CA ALA A 73 -7.30 -12.90 2.13
C ALA A 73 -8.13 -12.32 0.97
N ILE A 74 -7.93 -12.81 -0.26
CA ILE A 74 -8.73 -12.41 -1.44
C ILE A 74 -10.21 -12.69 -1.19
N ASP A 75 -10.56 -13.90 -0.73
CA ASP A 75 -11.94 -14.28 -0.44
C ASP A 75 -12.57 -13.39 0.66
N ALA A 76 -11.76 -13.02 1.67
CA ALA A 76 -12.21 -12.12 2.74
C ALA A 76 -12.42 -10.69 2.23
N TYR A 77 -11.52 -10.18 1.40
CA TYR A 77 -11.68 -8.88 0.76
C TYR A 77 -12.88 -8.85 -0.19
N ASP A 78 -13.16 -9.90 -0.95
CA ASP A 78 -14.33 -9.97 -1.81
C ASP A 78 -15.64 -9.89 -1.01
N LYS A 79 -15.73 -10.61 0.11
CA LYS A 79 -16.88 -10.51 1.03
C LYS A 79 -17.04 -9.09 1.58
N PHE A 80 -15.94 -8.48 2.01
CA PHE A 80 -15.95 -7.12 2.52
C PHE A 80 -16.32 -6.08 1.46
N LEU A 81 -15.79 -6.16 0.24
CA LEU A 81 -16.10 -5.24 -0.85
C LEU A 81 -17.54 -5.41 -1.36
N ASN A 82 -18.07 -6.63 -1.34
CA ASN A 82 -19.49 -6.87 -1.64
C ASN A 82 -20.40 -6.26 -0.56
N TRP A 83 -20.09 -6.45 0.72
CA TRP A 83 -20.80 -5.78 1.81
C TRP A 83 -20.77 -4.25 1.64
N ARG A 84 -19.60 -3.67 1.34
CA ARG A 84 -19.47 -2.22 1.08
C ARG A 84 -20.36 -1.78 -0.09
N TRP A 85 -20.41 -2.56 -1.17
CA TRP A 85 -21.26 -2.25 -2.31
C TRP A 85 -22.74 -2.19 -1.93
N GLU A 86 -23.23 -3.13 -1.11
CA GLU A 86 -24.61 -3.07 -0.61
C GLU A 86 -24.84 -1.80 0.24
N LYS A 87 -23.90 -1.41 1.10
CA LYS A 87 -23.99 -0.16 1.87
C LYS A 87 -23.99 1.09 1.00
N ILE A 88 -23.25 1.10 -0.09
CA ILE A 88 -23.27 2.19 -1.07
C ILE A 88 -24.66 2.30 -1.73
N LYS A 89 -25.28 1.17 -2.10
CA LYS A 89 -26.62 1.16 -2.67
C LYS A 89 -27.67 1.68 -1.68
N GLU A 90 -27.67 1.18 -0.45
CA GLU A 90 -28.55 1.64 0.61
C GLU A 90 -28.47 3.18 0.81
N LYS A 91 -27.26 3.74 0.83
CA LYS A 91 -27.05 5.20 0.94
C LYS A 91 -27.54 5.95 -0.28
N ALA A 92 -27.34 5.43 -1.49
CA ALA A 92 -27.83 6.04 -2.73
C ALA A 92 -29.38 6.06 -2.80
N GLU A 93 -30.03 4.98 -2.38
CA GLU A 93 -31.49 4.89 -2.28
C GLU A 93 -32.05 5.88 -1.23
N ALA A 94 -31.28 6.17 -0.18
CA ALA A 94 -31.62 7.19 0.82
C ALA A 94 -31.34 8.64 0.35
N GLY A 95 -30.99 8.86 -0.92
CA GLY A 95 -30.75 10.19 -1.50
C GLY A 95 -29.34 10.74 -1.26
N TYR A 96 -28.39 9.89 -0.84
CA TYR A 96 -27.00 10.31 -0.76
C TYR A 96 -26.36 10.31 -2.15
N GLU A 97 -26.43 11.45 -2.81
CA GLU A 97 -25.71 11.69 -4.06
C GLU A 97 -24.21 11.91 -3.78
N GLY A 98 -23.45 10.82 -3.73
CA GLY A 98 -22.01 10.87 -3.68
C GLY A 98 -21.41 11.24 -5.03
N GLU A 99 -21.49 12.49 -5.43
CA GLU A 99 -20.71 13.01 -6.55
C GLU A 99 -19.22 13.00 -6.17
N GLY A 100 -18.38 12.44 -7.03
CA GLY A 100 -16.91 12.55 -6.92
C GLY A 100 -16.17 11.42 -6.23
N TRP A 101 -16.65 10.24 -6.22
CA TRP A 101 -16.11 9.03 -5.58
C TRP A 101 -14.67 8.62 -5.95
N VAL A 102 -14.03 9.29 -6.89
CA VAL A 102 -12.63 9.05 -7.23
C VAL A 102 -11.67 9.76 -6.28
N TYR A 103 -12.12 10.82 -5.57
CA TYR A 103 -11.25 11.66 -4.72
C TYR A 103 -11.88 12.11 -3.39
N SER A 104 -13.07 11.67 -3.06
CA SER A 104 -13.71 12.00 -1.77
C SER A 104 -14.38 10.78 -1.17
N PRO A 105 -13.59 9.82 -0.67
CA PRO A 105 -14.12 8.61 -0.07
C PRO A 105 -14.92 8.95 1.19
N ASN A 106 -16.02 8.23 1.43
CA ASN A 106 -16.76 8.35 2.67
C ASN A 106 -15.87 7.95 3.86
N PRO A 107 -15.68 8.83 4.88
CA PRO A 107 -14.80 8.55 6.01
C PRO A 107 -15.10 7.23 6.73
N GLU A 108 -16.38 6.84 6.82
CA GLU A 108 -16.79 5.55 7.43
C GLU A 108 -16.21 4.37 6.65
N PHE A 109 -16.22 4.42 5.31
CA PHE A 109 -15.68 3.35 4.47
C PHE A 109 -14.16 3.26 4.53
N ILE A 110 -13.47 4.38 4.79
CA ILE A 110 -12.03 4.37 5.07
C ILE A 110 -11.79 3.62 6.37
N VAL A 111 -12.45 3.99 7.46
CA VAL A 111 -12.28 3.35 8.77
C VAL A 111 -12.56 1.86 8.70
N ASP A 112 -13.63 1.43 8.02
CA ASP A 112 -13.92 0.02 7.84
C ASP A 112 -12.87 -0.69 6.98
N GLY A 113 -12.32 -0.03 5.95
CA GLY A 113 -11.19 -0.53 5.17
C GLY A 113 -9.93 -0.69 6.00
N LEU A 114 -9.62 0.27 6.88
CA LEU A 114 -8.47 0.18 7.80
C LEU A 114 -8.62 -0.98 8.79
N LYS A 115 -9.82 -1.17 9.37
CA LYS A 115 -10.12 -2.34 10.24
C LYS A 115 -9.87 -3.65 9.49
N HIS A 116 -10.27 -3.72 8.22
CA HIS A 116 -10.04 -4.90 7.40
C HIS A 116 -8.55 -5.10 7.09
N SER A 117 -7.82 -4.01 6.81
CA SER A 117 -6.38 -4.05 6.58
C SER A 117 -5.60 -4.48 7.83
N LEU A 118 -6.01 -4.08 9.04
CA LEU A 118 -5.44 -4.55 10.31
C LEU A 118 -5.64 -6.06 10.52
N LYS A 119 -6.68 -6.64 9.95
CA LYS A 119 -6.97 -8.07 10.07
C LYS A 119 -6.19 -8.92 9.06
N TYR A 120 -5.87 -8.40 7.87
CA TYR A 120 -5.34 -9.20 6.76
C TYR A 120 -4.01 -8.69 6.17
N VAL A 121 -3.48 -7.56 6.64
CA VAL A 121 -2.21 -7.01 6.14
C VAL A 121 -1.31 -6.56 7.28
N TYR A 122 -1.84 -5.81 8.25
CA TYR A 122 -1.04 -5.19 9.31
C TYR A 122 -1.20 -5.95 10.62
N PHE A 123 -0.56 -7.10 10.69
CA PHE A 123 -0.59 -7.99 11.85
C PHE A 123 0.35 -7.52 12.98
N PRO A 124 0.07 -7.90 14.24
CA PRO A 124 1.06 -7.80 15.31
C PRO A 124 2.35 -8.57 14.98
N LYS A 125 3.48 -8.19 15.58
CA LYS A 125 4.83 -8.63 15.19
C LYS A 125 4.95 -10.16 15.01
N ALA A 126 4.45 -10.95 15.96
CA ALA A 126 4.52 -12.42 15.89
C ALA A 126 3.74 -13.01 14.70
N GLU A 127 2.57 -12.43 14.39
CA GLU A 127 1.73 -12.88 13.27
C GLU A 127 2.22 -12.32 11.94
N ALA A 128 2.81 -11.10 11.93
CA ALA A 128 3.38 -10.51 10.72
C ALA A 128 4.47 -11.40 10.13
N GLU A 129 5.39 -11.92 10.95
CA GLU A 129 6.45 -12.86 10.53
C GLU A 129 5.90 -14.14 9.88
N LYS A 130 4.75 -14.58 10.33
CA LYS A 130 4.08 -15.76 9.79
C LYS A 130 3.42 -15.49 8.43
N HIS A 131 2.75 -14.35 8.29
CA HIS A 131 1.84 -14.09 7.17
C HIS A 131 2.45 -13.24 6.06
N ILE A 132 3.32 -12.28 6.39
CA ILE A 132 3.86 -11.31 5.41
C ILE A 132 5.16 -11.83 4.79
N ASP A 133 5.27 -11.64 3.48
CA ASP A 133 6.51 -11.84 2.73
C ASP A 133 7.34 -10.55 2.74
N PHE A 134 8.21 -10.41 3.74
CA PHE A 134 9.07 -9.25 3.89
C PHE A 134 10.24 -9.18 2.89
N GLU A 135 10.33 -10.11 1.96
CA GLU A 135 11.23 -10.03 0.80
C GLU A 135 10.58 -9.27 -0.38
N LYS A 136 9.28 -8.91 -0.25
CA LYS A 136 8.51 -8.27 -1.31
C LYS A 136 7.73 -7.07 -0.81
N LEU A 137 7.61 -6.08 -1.68
CA LEU A 137 6.68 -4.96 -1.56
C LEU A 137 5.82 -4.88 -2.81
N GLY A 138 4.68 -4.19 -2.73
CA GLY A 138 3.77 -4.09 -3.87
C GLY A 138 3.12 -2.73 -4.03
N THR A 139 2.83 -2.37 -5.28
CA THR A 139 2.03 -1.17 -5.61
C THR A 139 1.24 -1.39 -6.89
N LEU A 140 0.32 -0.48 -7.18
CA LEU A 140 -0.46 -0.47 -8.42
C LEU A 140 0.04 0.59 -9.39
N GLU A 141 0.07 0.26 -10.69
CA GLU A 141 0.29 1.26 -11.72
C GLU A 141 -0.98 2.07 -11.96
N GLY A 142 -0.85 3.39 -11.78
CA GLY A 142 -2.02 4.29 -11.84
C GLY A 142 -2.26 4.95 -13.19
N PHE A 143 -1.21 5.33 -13.92
CA PHE A 143 -1.31 6.33 -14.97
C PHE A 143 -0.64 5.99 -16.30
N GLY A 144 0.14 4.91 -16.40
CA GLY A 144 0.83 4.50 -17.62
C GLY A 144 1.82 5.52 -18.18
N LYS A 145 2.45 6.33 -17.28
CA LYS A 145 3.38 7.40 -17.68
C LYS A 145 4.85 6.94 -17.59
N ARG A 146 5.78 7.90 -17.44
CA ARG A 146 7.22 7.67 -17.46
C ARG A 146 7.71 6.52 -16.56
N THR A 147 7.14 6.36 -15.36
CA THR A 147 7.47 5.21 -14.51
C THR A 147 7.17 3.88 -15.20
N TRP A 148 6.00 3.77 -15.85
CA TRP A 148 5.62 2.59 -16.62
C TRP A 148 6.58 2.32 -17.79
N GLU A 149 6.95 3.37 -18.54
CA GLU A 149 7.89 3.26 -19.66
C GLU A 149 9.28 2.82 -19.18
N ASN A 150 9.76 3.40 -18.07
CA ASN A 150 11.08 3.07 -17.52
C ASN A 150 11.13 1.61 -17.05
N VAL A 151 10.15 1.12 -16.30
CA VAL A 151 10.18 -0.26 -15.78
C VAL A 151 9.99 -1.33 -16.86
N GLN A 152 9.53 -0.96 -18.07
CA GLN A 152 9.58 -1.88 -19.23
C GLN A 152 11.01 -2.09 -19.70
N GLN A 153 11.86 -1.07 -19.59
CA GLN A 153 13.23 -1.05 -20.13
C GLN A 153 14.26 -1.44 -19.06
N ASN A 154 14.06 -0.99 -17.82
CA ASN A 154 14.97 -1.25 -16.70
C ASN A 154 14.17 -1.69 -15.47
N LYS A 155 14.45 -2.90 -15.01
CA LYS A 155 13.76 -3.49 -13.85
C LYS A 155 14.35 -3.06 -12.50
N LYS A 156 15.51 -2.42 -12.48
CA LYS A 156 16.13 -1.94 -11.24
C LYS A 156 15.50 -0.62 -10.82
N VAL A 157 15.08 -0.57 -9.58
CA VAL A 157 14.44 0.60 -8.97
C VAL A 157 14.95 0.81 -7.55
N ALA A 158 14.87 2.05 -7.07
CA ALA A 158 15.04 2.36 -5.67
C ALA A 158 13.72 2.93 -5.12
N ILE A 159 13.34 2.48 -3.94
CA ILE A 159 12.17 3.02 -3.21
C ILE A 159 12.73 3.78 -2.01
N VAL A 160 12.50 5.10 -2.00
CA VAL A 160 13.03 6.00 -0.97
C VAL A 160 11.92 6.35 0.01
N TYR A 161 12.08 5.89 1.23
CA TYR A 161 11.20 6.18 2.34
C TYR A 161 11.77 7.32 3.18
N TYR A 162 10.89 8.18 3.64
CA TYR A 162 11.23 9.28 4.53
C TYR A 162 10.14 9.46 5.59
N TYR A 163 10.56 9.44 6.85
CA TYR A 163 9.71 9.78 7.98
C TYR A 163 10.39 10.90 8.80
N PRO A 164 9.78 12.10 8.81
CA PRO A 164 10.37 13.26 9.48
C PRO A 164 10.63 13.03 10.98
N PRO A 165 11.66 13.68 11.57
CA PRO A 165 12.56 14.61 10.89
C PRO A 165 13.79 13.96 10.26
N GLY A 166 14.13 12.72 10.57
CA GLY A 166 15.44 12.18 10.22
C GLY A 166 15.50 10.70 9.85
N ILE A 167 14.37 9.99 9.76
CA ILE A 167 14.36 8.57 9.41
C ILE A 167 14.26 8.42 7.88
N HIS A 168 15.32 7.84 7.31
CA HIS A 168 15.44 7.67 5.86
C HIS A 168 15.88 6.25 5.53
N PHE A 169 15.16 5.60 4.61
CA PHE A 169 15.58 4.31 4.07
C PHE A 169 15.52 4.31 2.55
N GLN A 170 16.48 3.64 1.94
CA GLN A 170 16.44 3.30 0.54
C GLN A 170 16.35 1.78 0.39
N VAL A 171 15.34 1.31 -0.32
CA VAL A 171 15.15 -0.10 -0.64
C VAL A 171 15.43 -0.29 -2.13
N ASN A 172 16.53 -0.97 -2.45
CA ASN A 172 16.86 -1.32 -3.82
C ASN A 172 16.16 -2.62 -4.20
N CYS A 173 15.48 -2.61 -5.36
CA CYS A 173 14.61 -3.70 -5.79
C CYS A 173 14.75 -4.02 -7.26
N THR A 174 14.37 -5.26 -7.60
CA THR A 174 13.99 -5.62 -8.97
C THR A 174 12.45 -5.64 -9.08
N VAL A 175 11.90 -5.01 -10.12
CA VAL A 175 10.45 -4.95 -10.36
C VAL A 175 9.99 -6.11 -11.23
N GLU A 176 9.00 -6.84 -10.75
CA GLU A 176 8.15 -7.72 -11.55
C GLU A 176 6.84 -7.01 -11.88
N ILE A 177 6.35 -7.17 -13.11
CA ILE A 177 5.10 -6.57 -13.58
C ILE A 177 4.06 -7.66 -13.70
N GLN A 178 3.02 -7.61 -12.87
CA GLN A 178 1.92 -8.57 -12.90
C GLN A 178 0.63 -7.97 -13.46
N LYS A 179 0.20 -8.48 -14.62
CA LYS A 179 -1.09 -8.15 -15.26
C LYS A 179 -2.22 -9.09 -14.82
N SER A 180 -1.89 -10.20 -14.18
CA SER A 180 -2.80 -11.24 -13.66
C SER A 180 -2.12 -11.96 -12.49
N GLY A 181 -2.84 -12.82 -11.77
CA GLY A 181 -2.33 -13.64 -10.67
C GLY A 181 -2.76 -13.16 -9.28
N LEU A 182 -2.58 -14.04 -8.29
CA LEU A 182 -3.12 -13.83 -6.93
C LEU A 182 -2.59 -12.57 -6.24
N ILE A 183 -1.29 -12.26 -6.39
CA ILE A 183 -0.72 -11.06 -5.77
C ILE A 183 -1.37 -9.80 -6.34
N ARG A 184 -1.53 -9.70 -7.67
CA ARG A 184 -2.24 -8.59 -8.30
C ARG A 184 -3.69 -8.49 -7.81
N GLU A 185 -4.39 -9.61 -7.73
CA GLU A 185 -5.76 -9.70 -7.24
C GLU A 185 -5.88 -9.19 -5.79
N PHE A 186 -4.95 -9.61 -4.92
CA PHE A 186 -4.88 -9.17 -3.55
C PHE A 186 -4.61 -7.67 -3.43
N ILE A 187 -3.56 -7.14 -4.09
CA ILE A 187 -3.19 -5.72 -3.98
C ILE A 187 -4.33 -4.81 -4.47
N ASN A 188 -5.01 -5.16 -5.57
CA ASN A 188 -6.14 -4.37 -6.06
C ASN A 188 -7.28 -4.29 -5.03
N ARG A 189 -7.64 -5.42 -4.39
CA ARG A 189 -8.70 -5.45 -3.39
C ARG A 189 -8.31 -4.70 -2.11
N ALA A 190 -7.10 -4.93 -1.63
CA ALA A 190 -6.58 -4.25 -0.45
C ALA A 190 -6.55 -2.72 -0.65
N ALA A 191 -6.09 -2.26 -1.82
CA ALA A 191 -6.09 -0.85 -2.18
C ALA A 191 -7.52 -0.29 -2.27
N CYS A 192 -8.43 -0.96 -2.98
CA CYS A 192 -9.84 -0.56 -3.04
C CYS A 192 -10.47 -0.44 -1.64
N ALA A 193 -10.17 -1.38 -0.76
CA ALA A 193 -10.66 -1.38 0.62
C ALA A 193 -10.08 -0.21 1.43
N ALA A 194 -8.76 -0.04 1.42
CA ALA A 194 -8.07 1.00 2.19
C ALA A 194 -8.45 2.42 1.75
N HIS A 195 -8.66 2.64 0.46
CA HIS A 195 -9.08 3.94 -0.07
C HIS A 195 -10.58 4.24 0.10
N GLY A 196 -11.38 3.33 0.64
CA GLY A 196 -12.82 3.54 0.79
C GLY A 196 -13.59 3.58 -0.54
N GLU A 197 -12.99 3.10 -1.62
CA GLU A 197 -13.50 3.22 -2.98
C GLU A 197 -14.74 2.33 -3.27
N ASN A 198 -15.51 2.75 -4.27
CA ASN A 198 -16.60 1.96 -4.79
C ASN A 198 -16.05 0.75 -5.57
N PRO A 199 -16.26 -0.50 -5.10
CA PRO A 199 -15.67 -1.68 -5.72
C PRO A 199 -16.15 -1.94 -7.16
N LYS A 200 -17.33 -1.43 -7.55
CA LYS A 200 -17.85 -1.56 -8.94
C LYS A 200 -17.26 -0.55 -9.90
N LYS A 201 -16.67 0.53 -9.38
CA LYS A 201 -15.97 1.57 -10.15
C LYS A 201 -14.45 1.44 -10.07
N TRP A 202 -13.92 0.50 -9.26
CA TRP A 202 -12.49 0.30 -9.09
C TRP A 202 -11.83 -0.13 -10.40
N PRO A 203 -10.86 0.63 -10.91
CA PRO A 203 -10.12 0.23 -12.11
C PRO A 203 -9.10 -0.85 -11.73
N TRP A 204 -9.29 -2.07 -12.23
CA TRP A 204 -8.34 -3.16 -12.04
C TRP A 204 -7.01 -2.85 -12.71
N ARG A 205 -5.98 -2.63 -11.88
CA ARG A 205 -4.68 -2.12 -12.31
C ARG A 205 -3.64 -3.23 -12.38
N THR A 206 -2.62 -3.01 -13.20
CA THR A 206 -1.38 -3.80 -13.18
C THR A 206 -0.66 -3.57 -11.86
N ALA A 207 -0.12 -4.64 -11.27
CA ALA A 207 0.69 -4.55 -10.06
C ALA A 207 2.18 -4.54 -10.40
N TYR A 208 2.95 -3.79 -9.63
CA TYR A 208 4.39 -3.91 -9.51
C TYR A 208 4.70 -4.67 -8.23
N ILE A 209 5.47 -5.74 -8.34
CA ILE A 209 6.04 -6.48 -7.23
C ILE A 209 7.52 -6.11 -7.16
N PHE A 210 7.94 -5.60 -6.03
CA PHE A 210 9.32 -5.21 -5.76
C PHE A 210 10.00 -6.34 -4.98
N HIS A 211 10.90 -7.06 -5.62
CA HIS A 211 11.76 -8.03 -4.95
C HIS A 211 12.92 -7.29 -4.29
N VAL A 212 12.99 -7.33 -2.98
CA VAL A 212 13.99 -6.62 -2.18
C VAL A 212 15.37 -7.21 -2.43
N GLU A 213 16.34 -6.37 -2.78
CA GLU A 213 17.74 -6.75 -2.98
C GLU A 213 18.64 -6.22 -1.87
N GLU A 214 18.33 -5.02 -1.39
CA GLU A 214 19.11 -4.35 -0.36
C GLU A 214 18.26 -3.30 0.36
N VAL A 215 18.46 -3.15 1.66
CA VAL A 215 17.89 -2.06 2.47
C VAL A 215 19.03 -1.25 3.06
N ILE A 216 19.06 0.03 2.75
CA ILE A 216 20.09 0.96 3.19
C ILE A 216 19.45 1.94 4.17
N ASP A 217 19.88 1.92 5.42
CA ASP A 217 19.54 2.96 6.39
C ASP A 217 20.37 4.21 6.07
N LYS A 218 19.68 5.33 5.88
CA LYS A 218 20.26 6.66 5.65
C LYS A 218 19.81 7.66 6.71
N SER A 219 19.28 7.16 7.82
CA SER A 219 18.76 8.00 8.90
C SER A 219 19.87 8.89 9.50
N VAL A 220 19.50 10.11 9.84
CA VAL A 220 20.45 11.10 10.41
C VAL A 220 20.73 10.80 11.88
N TYR A 221 19.80 10.13 12.56
CA TYR A 221 19.96 9.71 13.95
C TYR A 221 20.09 8.18 13.95
N PRO A 222 21.17 7.62 14.55
CA PRO A 222 21.25 6.17 14.71
C PRO A 222 20.05 5.67 15.53
N THR A 223 19.39 4.70 15.01
CA THR A 223 18.28 3.98 15.67
C THR A 223 18.80 3.12 16.81
#